data_c9b19c887ed028090842445135b18310
#
_entry.id   c9b19c887ed028090842445135b18310
#
_cell.length_a   1.000
_cell.length_b   1.000
_cell.length_c   1.000
_cell.angle_alpha   90.00
_cell.angle_beta   90.00
_cell.angle_gamma   90.00
#
_symmetry.space_group_name_H-M   'P 1'
#
loop_
_entity.id
_entity.type
_entity.pdbx_description
1 polymer ?
#
loop_
_entity_poly.entity_id
_entity_poly.type
_entity_poly.pdbx_seq_one_letter_code
_entity_poly.pdbx_strand_id
1 'polypeptide(L)'
;MGSLIMEWALLRLTVSHSSGLCVLGQGGTARAKGRVLWSTVTRQRWSPGCTVLHAGPTRPESTLVRRTKTLLAWSSGKDSAFALWALGQRPDLEVVGLLTTLNSSVGRVSMHGVQELVLDAQAEACGLPLKKVWLPDPCSDEVYRAAMAEAMDEARSSRVEAMAFGDLFLPDVRSYREEQLAPTGIRPLFPLWGRATTMLAHEMIDAGLCAIVTCVDTDQLDAGFVGRSFDSQFLEDLPASVDPCGENGEFHTVALAGPMFRDRLPVQVGEVVDRQRFVFADVALLSTQGLTRLT
;
A
#
# COMPACT_ATOMS: atom_id res chain seq x y z
N MET A 1 22.30 -11.20 11.46
CA MET A 1 21.85 -9.96 10.80
C MET A 1 20.71 -10.16 9.80
N GLY A 2 20.50 -11.34 9.19
CA GLY A 2 19.33 -11.59 8.33
C GLY A 2 17.97 -11.74 9.06
N SER A 3 17.97 -11.91 10.39
CA SER A 3 16.75 -12.15 11.18
C SER A 3 15.90 -10.90 11.40
N LEU A 4 16.49 -9.71 11.52
CA LEU A 4 15.76 -8.47 11.79
C LEU A 4 14.92 -7.98 10.62
N ILE A 5 15.43 -8.09 9.38
CA ILE A 5 14.69 -7.66 8.18
C ILE A 5 13.48 -8.57 7.95
N MET A 6 13.58 -9.84 8.34
CA MET A 6 12.49 -10.81 8.27
C MET A 6 11.50 -10.69 9.42
N GLU A 7 11.93 -10.27 10.61
CA GLU A 7 10.99 -9.94 11.69
C GLU A 7 10.08 -8.78 11.31
N TRP A 8 10.59 -7.81 10.58
CA TRP A 8 9.82 -6.71 10.00
C TRP A 8 8.84 -7.15 8.89
N ALA A 9 9.15 -8.24 8.17
CA ALA A 9 8.25 -8.82 7.16
C ALA A 9 7.28 -9.87 7.74
N LEU A 10 7.57 -10.44 8.93
CA LEU A 10 6.95 -11.67 9.43
C LEU A 10 6.59 -11.62 10.92
N LEU A 11 6.25 -10.47 11.50
CA LEU A 11 5.85 -10.43 12.91
C LEU A 11 4.68 -11.39 13.13
N ARG A 12 4.99 -12.48 13.86
CA ARG A 12 4.08 -13.60 14.15
C ARG A 12 2.83 -13.11 14.86
N LEU A 13 1.74 -13.06 14.12
CA LEU A 13 0.40 -12.98 14.71
C LEU A 13 0.00 -14.38 15.22
N THR A 14 0.56 -14.81 16.34
CA THR A 14 0.05 -15.98 17.05
C THR A 14 -1.29 -15.61 17.68
N VAL A 15 -2.36 -15.94 16.98
CA VAL A 15 -3.71 -15.90 17.54
C VAL A 15 -3.84 -17.06 18.51
N SER A 16 -3.79 -16.78 19.80
CA SER A 16 -4.26 -17.71 20.83
C SER A 16 -5.79 -17.81 20.72
N HIS A 17 -6.28 -18.88 20.11
CA HIS A 17 -7.69 -19.24 20.18
C HIS A 17 -7.95 -19.92 21.51
N SER A 18 -8.63 -19.25 22.41
CA SER A 18 -9.34 -19.90 23.51
C SER A 18 -10.74 -20.32 23.02
N SER A 19 -10.85 -21.63 22.85
CA SER A 19 -12.03 -22.50 23.00
C SER A 19 -13.41 -22.09 22.47
N GLY A 20 -13.84 -22.84 21.45
CA GLY A 20 -15.23 -23.02 21.08
C GLY A 20 -15.37 -24.21 20.16
N LEU A 21 -15.70 -25.38 20.70
CA LEU A 21 -15.91 -26.66 20.02
C LEU A 21 -17.06 -26.58 19.01
N CYS A 22 -16.90 -27.07 17.77
CA CYS A 22 -17.88 -27.93 17.12
C CYS A 22 -17.36 -28.56 15.82
N VAL A 23 -17.18 -29.84 15.85
CA VAL A 23 -17.55 -31.00 15.01
C VAL A 23 -17.56 -30.88 13.48
N LEU A 24 -16.62 -31.62 12.87
CA LEU A 24 -16.65 -32.52 11.68
C LEU A 24 -17.58 -32.18 10.48
N GLY A 25 -16.92 -32.06 9.31
CA GLY A 25 -17.51 -32.29 8.01
C GLY A 25 -16.44 -32.53 6.94
N GLN A 26 -16.36 -33.75 6.44
CA GLN A 26 -15.43 -34.24 5.43
C GLN A 26 -15.77 -33.74 4.02
N GLY A 27 -14.74 -33.56 3.19
CA GLY A 27 -14.77 -33.93 1.77
C GLY A 27 -14.84 -32.79 0.78
N GLY A 28 -13.87 -32.76 -0.13
CA GLY A 28 -14.05 -32.15 -1.44
C GLY A 28 -12.85 -31.39 -1.97
N THR A 29 -11.94 -32.10 -2.63
CA THR A 29 -10.91 -31.52 -3.51
C THR A 29 -11.56 -30.85 -4.71
N ALA A 30 -11.38 -29.55 -4.89
CA ALA A 30 -11.64 -28.88 -6.15
C ALA A 30 -10.52 -27.90 -6.47
N ARG A 31 -9.71 -28.29 -7.42
CA ARG A 31 -8.67 -27.50 -8.05
C ARG A 31 -9.34 -26.52 -9.01
N ALA A 32 -9.54 -25.27 -8.60
CA ALA A 32 -10.04 -24.21 -9.47
C ALA A 32 -8.85 -23.39 -10.01
N LYS A 33 -8.56 -23.57 -11.30
CA LYS A 33 -7.70 -22.67 -12.07
C LYS A 33 -8.51 -21.39 -12.37
N GLY A 34 -8.35 -20.36 -11.56
CA GLY A 34 -8.94 -19.05 -11.81
C GLY A 34 -8.08 -18.25 -12.79
N ARG A 35 -8.50 -18.16 -14.05
CA ARG A 35 -8.04 -17.12 -14.97
C ARG A 35 -8.61 -15.79 -14.49
N VAL A 36 -7.73 -14.87 -14.09
CA VAL A 36 -8.13 -13.49 -13.80
C VAL A 36 -8.24 -12.72 -15.12
N LEU A 37 -9.48 -12.37 -15.47
CA LEU A 37 -9.76 -11.47 -16.60
C LEU A 37 -9.56 -10.02 -16.17
N TRP A 38 -8.72 -9.30 -16.90
CA TRP A 38 -8.59 -7.87 -16.78
C TRP A 38 -9.86 -7.19 -17.31
N SER A 39 -10.60 -6.46 -16.46
CA SER A 39 -11.73 -5.67 -16.92
C SER A 39 -11.23 -4.42 -17.63
N THR A 40 -11.51 -4.35 -18.93
CA THR A 40 -11.19 -3.21 -19.78
C THR A 40 -12.22 -2.09 -19.52
N VAL A 41 -11.78 -0.97 -18.97
CA VAL A 41 -12.60 0.25 -18.89
C VAL A 41 -12.64 0.88 -20.29
N THR A 42 -13.81 0.82 -20.94
CA THR A 42 -14.09 1.44 -22.23
C THR A 42 -14.20 2.96 -22.08
N ARG A 43 -13.33 3.68 -22.76
CA ARG A 43 -13.46 5.15 -22.96
C ARG A 43 -14.66 5.45 -23.85
N GLN A 44 -15.62 6.22 -23.36
CA GLN A 44 -16.68 6.81 -24.19
C GLN A 44 -16.08 7.81 -25.20
N ARG A 45 -16.40 7.58 -26.47
CA ARG A 45 -16.08 8.50 -27.58
C ARG A 45 -17.12 9.62 -27.64
N TRP A 46 -16.63 10.84 -27.66
CA TRP A 46 -17.41 11.98 -28.12
C TRP A 46 -17.23 12.14 -29.62
N SER A 47 -18.34 12.27 -30.36
CA SER A 47 -18.34 12.53 -31.81
C SER A 47 -18.24 14.03 -32.06
N PRO A 48 -17.38 14.49 -32.98
CA PRO A 48 -17.41 15.86 -33.47
C PRO A 48 -18.07 15.92 -34.85
N GLY A 49 -19.10 16.71 -34.96
CA GLY A 49 -19.55 17.24 -36.28
C GLY A 49 -19.11 18.68 -36.37
N CYS A 50 -18.18 18.99 -37.24
CA CYS A 50 -18.16 20.13 -38.15
C CYS A 50 -16.81 20.22 -38.88
N THR A 51 -16.85 20.15 -40.21
CA THR A 51 -15.72 20.24 -41.09
C THR A 51 -15.45 21.71 -41.40
N VAL A 52 -14.26 22.21 -41.04
CA VAL A 52 -13.67 23.42 -41.64
C VAL A 52 -12.23 23.10 -42.03
N LEU A 53 -11.98 23.03 -43.33
CA LEU A 53 -10.65 22.89 -43.92
C LEU A 53 -9.90 24.22 -43.80
N HIS A 54 -8.96 24.33 -42.90
CA HIS A 54 -7.90 25.32 -42.91
C HIS A 54 -6.55 24.57 -42.83
N ALA A 55 -5.78 24.61 -43.90
CA ALA A 55 -4.38 24.22 -43.90
C ALA A 55 -3.60 25.23 -43.04
N GLY A 56 -3.43 24.92 -41.76
CA GLY A 56 -2.54 25.62 -40.85
C GLY A 56 -1.23 24.85 -40.71
N PRO A 57 -0.15 25.48 -40.21
CA PRO A 57 1.19 24.91 -40.17
C PRO A 57 1.19 23.58 -39.41
N THR A 58 1.88 22.60 -39.97
CA THR A 58 2.09 21.28 -39.41
C THR A 58 2.52 21.40 -37.93
N ARG A 59 1.63 21.01 -37.03
CA ARG A 59 1.99 20.80 -35.61
C ARG A 59 3.19 19.85 -35.58
N PRO A 60 4.27 20.20 -34.86
CA PRO A 60 5.33 19.22 -34.63
C PRO A 60 4.68 17.96 -34.03
N GLU A 61 4.95 16.80 -34.62
CA GLU A 61 4.60 15.52 -34.05
C GLU A 61 5.06 15.54 -32.60
N SER A 62 4.11 15.52 -31.67
CA SER A 62 4.42 15.31 -30.24
C SER A 62 5.05 13.93 -30.17
N THR A 63 6.35 13.87 -30.04
CA THR A 63 7.10 12.67 -29.75
C THR A 63 6.48 12.13 -28.46
N LEU A 64 5.66 11.10 -28.56
CA LEU A 64 5.08 10.42 -27.40
C LEU A 64 6.25 9.87 -26.58
N VAL A 65 6.66 10.62 -25.56
CA VAL A 65 7.68 10.15 -24.63
C VAL A 65 7.13 8.87 -24.01
N ARG A 66 7.76 7.75 -24.32
CA ARG A 66 7.41 6.46 -23.75
C ARG A 66 7.63 6.53 -22.25
N ARG A 67 6.58 6.37 -21.45
CA ARG A 67 6.66 6.34 -20.00
C ARG A 67 7.07 4.95 -19.51
N THR A 68 7.91 4.90 -18.50
CA THR A 68 8.29 3.66 -17.83
C THR A 68 7.12 3.13 -17.00
N LYS A 69 6.60 1.96 -17.36
CA LYS A 69 5.54 1.31 -16.59
C LYS A 69 6.06 0.86 -15.24
N THR A 70 5.44 1.36 -14.20
CA THR A 70 5.88 1.20 -12.82
C THR A 70 4.79 0.55 -11.97
N LEU A 71 5.12 -0.51 -11.22
CA LEU A 71 4.31 -0.97 -10.09
C LEU A 71 4.73 -0.21 -8.83
N LEU A 72 3.80 -0.01 -7.92
CA LEU A 72 4.10 0.53 -6.58
C LEU A 72 3.83 -0.53 -5.52
N ALA A 73 4.82 -0.81 -4.67
CA ALA A 73 4.63 -1.58 -3.45
C ALA A 73 3.68 -0.82 -2.52
N TRP A 74 2.51 -1.40 -2.25
CA TRP A 74 1.43 -0.74 -1.53
C TRP A 74 1.24 -1.35 -0.16
N SER A 75 1.66 -0.64 0.88
CA SER A 75 1.50 -1.05 2.28
C SER A 75 0.18 -0.56 2.89
N SER A 76 -0.62 0.21 2.17
CA SER A 76 -1.78 0.99 2.64
C SER A 76 -1.44 2.24 3.47
N GLY A 77 -0.21 2.39 3.92
CA GLY A 77 0.25 3.48 4.78
C GLY A 77 0.54 4.79 4.05
N LYS A 78 0.78 5.82 4.85
CA LYS A 78 1.07 7.19 4.38
C LYS A 78 2.23 7.28 3.39
N ASP A 79 3.31 6.49 3.61
CA ASP A 79 4.53 6.57 2.81
C ASP A 79 4.31 6.00 1.41
N SER A 80 3.66 4.82 1.29
CA SER A 80 3.28 4.27 0.00
C SER A 80 2.27 5.17 -0.74
N ALA A 81 1.32 5.78 -0.01
CA ALA A 81 0.38 6.74 -0.58
C ALA A 81 1.10 8.00 -1.10
N PHE A 82 2.01 8.57 -0.31
CA PHE A 82 2.76 9.75 -0.73
C PHE A 82 3.77 9.45 -1.84
N ALA A 83 4.33 8.24 -1.86
CA ALA A 83 5.14 7.75 -2.97
C ALA A 83 4.35 7.73 -4.29
N LEU A 84 3.07 7.32 -4.26
CA LEU A 84 2.18 7.38 -5.43
C LEU A 84 2.02 8.80 -5.96
N TRP A 85 1.79 9.77 -5.05
CA TRP A 85 1.71 11.17 -5.43
C TRP A 85 3.01 11.69 -6.04
N ALA A 86 4.16 11.39 -5.41
CA ALA A 86 5.48 11.79 -5.90
C ALA A 86 5.79 11.19 -7.29
N LEU A 87 5.43 9.93 -7.54
CA LEU A 87 5.54 9.30 -8.84
C LEU A 87 4.65 9.97 -9.90
N GLY A 88 3.46 10.43 -9.49
CA GLY A 88 2.54 11.17 -10.37
C GLY A 88 3.10 12.51 -10.87
N GLN A 89 4.08 13.10 -10.16
CA GLN A 89 4.79 14.31 -10.58
C GLN A 89 5.89 14.03 -11.62
N ARG A 90 6.19 12.77 -11.91
CA ARG A 90 7.23 12.34 -12.84
C ARG A 90 6.65 12.06 -14.22
N PRO A 91 6.92 12.92 -15.25
CA PRO A 91 6.36 12.75 -16.58
C PRO A 91 6.91 11.54 -17.35
N ASP A 92 8.05 11.01 -16.93
CA ASP A 92 8.73 9.85 -17.49
C ASP A 92 8.22 8.51 -16.92
N LEU A 93 7.36 8.53 -15.88
CA LEU A 93 6.83 7.35 -15.24
C LEU A 93 5.31 7.22 -15.45
N GLU A 94 4.83 5.99 -15.43
CA GLU A 94 3.41 5.64 -15.43
C GLU A 94 3.17 4.55 -14.39
N VAL A 95 2.51 4.89 -13.28
CA VAL A 95 2.09 3.88 -12.32
C VAL A 95 0.92 3.11 -12.91
N VAL A 96 1.14 1.82 -13.16
CA VAL A 96 0.16 0.94 -13.83
C VAL A 96 -0.57 0.01 -12.87
N GLY A 97 -0.17 -0.03 -11.61
CA GLY A 97 -0.82 -0.85 -10.59
C GLY A 97 -0.12 -0.78 -9.24
N LEU A 98 -0.81 -1.30 -8.24
CA LEU A 98 -0.36 -1.47 -6.87
C LEU A 98 -0.09 -2.96 -6.62
N LEU A 99 0.91 -3.27 -5.79
CA LEU A 99 1.21 -4.62 -5.35
C LEU A 99 1.30 -4.65 -3.83
N THR A 100 0.56 -5.54 -3.18
CA THR A 100 0.54 -5.71 -1.73
C THR A 100 0.67 -7.17 -1.33
N THR A 101 1.19 -7.42 -0.14
CA THR A 101 1.22 -8.74 0.49
C THR A 101 0.19 -8.82 1.60
N LEU A 102 -0.56 -9.91 1.65
CA LEU A 102 -1.57 -10.18 2.67
C LEU A 102 -1.29 -11.50 3.37
N ASN A 103 -1.55 -11.51 4.67
CA ASN A 103 -1.57 -12.73 5.45
C ASN A 103 -2.86 -13.51 5.16
N SER A 104 -2.74 -14.73 4.62
CA SER A 104 -3.89 -15.56 4.22
C SER A 104 -4.72 -16.08 5.40
N SER A 105 -4.13 -16.12 6.62
CA SER A 105 -4.81 -16.63 7.81
C SER A 105 -5.80 -15.61 8.39
N VAL A 106 -5.54 -14.31 8.21
CA VAL A 106 -6.32 -13.22 8.84
C VAL A 106 -6.90 -12.22 7.83
N GLY A 107 -6.54 -12.30 6.54
CA GLY A 107 -7.04 -11.38 5.51
C GLY A 107 -6.61 -9.92 5.72
N ARG A 108 -5.41 -9.70 6.24
CA ARG A 108 -4.89 -8.36 6.56
C ARG A 108 -3.51 -8.13 5.95
N VAL A 109 -3.20 -6.86 5.70
CA VAL A 109 -1.84 -6.45 5.33
C VAL A 109 -0.90 -6.75 6.49
N SER A 110 0.22 -7.38 6.17
CA SER A 110 1.28 -7.63 7.14
C SER A 110 1.73 -6.31 7.79
N MET A 111 2.00 -6.30 9.09
CA MET A 111 2.42 -5.17 9.93
C MET A 111 1.38 -4.05 10.10
N HIS A 112 0.75 -3.59 9.05
CA HIS A 112 -0.24 -2.50 9.12
C HIS A 112 -1.60 -2.94 9.71
N GLY A 113 -1.88 -4.25 9.73
CA GLY A 113 -3.13 -4.79 10.25
C GLY A 113 -4.39 -4.39 9.46
N VAL A 114 -4.23 -3.72 8.33
CA VAL A 114 -5.34 -3.18 7.53
C VAL A 114 -6.11 -4.31 6.85
N GLN A 115 -7.43 -4.22 6.90
CA GLN A 115 -8.34 -5.20 6.29
C GLN A 115 -8.29 -5.14 4.76
N GLU A 116 -8.47 -6.29 4.10
CA GLU A 116 -8.52 -6.41 2.65
C GLU A 116 -9.51 -5.45 1.99
N LEU A 117 -10.71 -5.28 2.59
CA LEU A 117 -11.74 -4.36 2.08
C LEU A 117 -11.26 -2.91 2.03
N VAL A 118 -10.47 -2.48 3.01
CA VAL A 118 -9.90 -1.11 3.01
C VAL A 118 -8.86 -0.96 1.91
N LEU A 119 -8.04 -2.00 1.66
CA LEU A 119 -7.10 -2.01 0.53
C LEU A 119 -7.80 -1.89 -0.82
N ASP A 120 -8.89 -2.65 -1.01
CA ASP A 120 -9.67 -2.59 -2.25
C ASP A 120 -10.26 -1.20 -2.47
N ALA A 121 -10.80 -0.60 -1.42
CA ALA A 121 -11.31 0.77 -1.48
C ALA A 121 -10.20 1.80 -1.76
N GLN A 122 -9.00 1.63 -1.20
CA GLN A 122 -7.86 2.48 -1.52
C GLN A 122 -7.47 2.38 -3.00
N ALA A 123 -7.36 1.16 -3.53
CA ALA A 123 -7.01 0.93 -4.94
C ALA A 123 -8.06 1.53 -5.88
N GLU A 124 -9.35 1.39 -5.55
CA GLU A 124 -10.46 2.02 -6.29
C GLU A 124 -10.36 3.56 -6.24
N ALA A 125 -10.09 4.13 -5.06
CA ALA A 125 -9.93 5.57 -4.88
C ALA A 125 -8.71 6.11 -5.63
N CYS A 126 -7.62 5.33 -5.73
CA CYS A 126 -6.46 5.66 -6.58
C CYS A 126 -6.74 5.46 -8.08
N GLY A 127 -7.76 4.68 -8.44
CA GLY A 127 -8.06 4.30 -9.82
C GLY A 127 -7.02 3.39 -10.44
N LEU A 128 -6.37 2.56 -9.62
CA LEU A 128 -5.30 1.64 -10.02
C LEU A 128 -5.68 0.19 -9.69
N PRO A 129 -5.32 -0.78 -10.54
CA PRO A 129 -5.49 -2.19 -10.22
C PRO A 129 -4.58 -2.59 -9.06
N LEU A 130 -5.08 -3.48 -8.19
CA LEU A 130 -4.36 -4.01 -7.04
C LEU A 130 -4.03 -5.49 -7.25
N LYS A 131 -2.74 -5.82 -7.26
CA LYS A 131 -2.25 -7.19 -7.20
C LYS A 131 -2.05 -7.58 -5.74
N LYS A 132 -2.73 -8.63 -5.30
CA LYS A 132 -2.62 -9.20 -3.96
C LYS A 132 -1.76 -10.45 -4.00
N VAL A 133 -0.71 -10.49 -3.19
CA VAL A 133 0.15 -11.67 -2.99
C VAL A 133 -0.20 -12.24 -1.62
N TRP A 134 -0.81 -13.42 -1.60
CA TRP A 134 -1.22 -14.08 -0.38
C TRP A 134 -0.10 -14.93 0.20
N LEU A 135 0.25 -14.66 1.44
CA LEU A 135 1.33 -15.34 2.16
C LEU A 135 0.73 -16.17 3.32
N PRO A 136 1.21 -17.41 3.53
CA PRO A 136 0.80 -18.20 4.69
C PRO A 136 1.35 -17.60 5.99
N ASP A 137 0.80 -18.02 7.12
CA ASP A 137 1.32 -17.68 8.44
C ASP A 137 1.54 -19.00 9.22
N PRO A 138 2.78 -19.31 9.64
CA PRO A 138 4.01 -18.57 9.38
C PRO A 138 4.47 -18.64 7.90
N CYS A 139 5.15 -17.59 7.43
CA CYS A 139 5.73 -17.53 6.10
C CYS A 139 7.26 -17.65 6.21
N SER A 140 7.85 -18.64 5.55
CA SER A 140 9.32 -18.74 5.44
C SER A 140 9.84 -17.83 4.34
N ASP A 141 11.14 -17.49 4.40
CA ASP A 141 11.85 -16.73 3.36
C ASP A 141 11.67 -17.32 1.98
N GLU A 142 11.75 -18.64 1.89
CA GLU A 142 11.64 -19.38 0.64
C GLU A 142 10.24 -19.21 0.03
N VAL A 143 9.19 -19.36 0.84
CA VAL A 143 7.80 -19.16 0.42
C VAL A 143 7.55 -17.72 0.00
N TYR A 144 8.06 -16.74 0.78
CA TYR A 144 7.96 -15.33 0.43
C TYR A 144 8.63 -15.03 -0.90
N ARG A 145 9.89 -15.48 -1.09
CA ARG A 145 10.64 -15.24 -2.33
C ARG A 145 9.99 -15.91 -3.53
N ALA A 146 9.46 -17.13 -3.37
CA ALA A 146 8.75 -17.82 -4.46
C ALA A 146 7.49 -17.05 -4.88
N ALA A 147 6.66 -16.60 -3.92
CA ALA A 147 5.46 -15.84 -4.20
C ALA A 147 5.76 -14.48 -4.87
N MET A 148 6.81 -13.80 -4.41
CA MET A 148 7.23 -12.53 -5.02
C MET A 148 7.85 -12.73 -6.40
N ALA A 149 8.60 -13.81 -6.64
CA ALA A 149 9.13 -14.14 -7.96
C ALA A 149 8.00 -14.37 -8.98
N GLU A 150 6.96 -15.11 -8.61
CA GLU A 150 5.75 -15.31 -9.45
C GLU A 150 5.09 -13.98 -9.78
N ALA A 151 4.92 -13.10 -8.79
CA ALA A 151 4.34 -11.77 -8.99
C ALA A 151 5.19 -10.90 -9.93
N MET A 152 6.52 -10.99 -9.84
CA MET A 152 7.43 -10.27 -10.73
C MET A 152 7.44 -10.81 -12.16
N ASP A 153 7.33 -12.12 -12.36
CA ASP A 153 7.21 -12.73 -13.70
C ASP A 153 5.91 -12.30 -14.39
N GLU A 154 4.81 -12.21 -13.65
CA GLU A 154 3.54 -11.68 -14.15
C GLU A 154 3.66 -10.18 -14.50
N ALA A 155 4.33 -9.39 -13.65
CA ALA A 155 4.58 -7.98 -13.89
C ALA A 155 5.41 -7.77 -15.18
N ARG A 156 6.46 -8.56 -15.38
CA ARG A 156 7.28 -8.54 -16.62
C ARG A 156 6.45 -8.89 -17.85
N SER A 157 5.60 -9.90 -17.74
CA SER A 157 4.69 -10.30 -18.83
C SER A 157 3.74 -9.17 -19.21
N SER A 158 3.40 -8.30 -18.26
CA SER A 158 2.61 -7.07 -18.43
C SER A 158 3.46 -5.86 -18.85
N ARG A 159 4.74 -6.08 -19.17
CA ARG A 159 5.72 -5.04 -19.55
C ARG A 159 5.95 -3.98 -18.47
N VAL A 160 5.90 -4.36 -17.22
CA VAL A 160 6.36 -3.52 -16.11
C VAL A 160 7.90 -3.46 -16.16
N GLU A 161 8.45 -2.26 -16.01
CA GLU A 161 9.87 -1.99 -16.16
C GLU A 161 10.51 -1.51 -14.85
N ALA A 162 9.67 -1.03 -13.91
CA ALA A 162 10.12 -0.57 -12.62
C ALA A 162 9.14 -0.96 -11.51
N MET A 163 9.65 -1.06 -10.29
CA MET A 163 8.87 -1.19 -9.06
C MET A 163 9.30 -0.13 -8.07
N ALA A 164 8.35 0.64 -7.57
CA ALA A 164 8.60 1.72 -6.63
C ALA A 164 8.25 1.29 -5.19
N PHE A 165 8.96 1.86 -4.23
CA PHE A 165 8.82 1.61 -2.80
C PHE A 165 8.73 2.94 -2.04
N GLY A 166 7.97 2.96 -0.95
CA GLY A 166 7.83 4.12 -0.08
C GLY A 166 8.93 4.26 0.99
N ASP A 167 9.99 3.43 0.92
CA ASP A 167 11.08 3.41 1.90
C ASP A 167 11.85 4.75 1.92
N LEU A 168 12.22 5.25 3.12
CA LEU A 168 12.74 6.62 3.30
C LEU A 168 14.26 6.67 3.49
N PHE A 169 14.83 5.89 4.43
CA PHE A 169 16.27 5.98 4.73
C PHE A 169 16.94 4.71 5.27
N LEU A 170 16.24 3.57 5.36
CA LEU A 170 16.83 2.32 5.88
C LEU A 170 17.67 1.61 4.80
N PRO A 171 19.03 1.67 4.84
CA PRO A 171 19.88 1.15 3.77
C PRO A 171 19.74 -0.36 3.59
N ASP A 172 19.59 -1.11 4.69
CA ASP A 172 19.47 -2.57 4.64
C ASP A 172 18.16 -2.99 3.94
N VAL A 173 17.06 -2.27 4.18
CA VAL A 173 15.79 -2.50 3.50
C VAL A 173 15.91 -2.22 2.01
N ARG A 174 16.54 -1.11 1.65
CA ARG A 174 16.79 -0.76 0.25
C ARG A 174 17.66 -1.80 -0.45
N SER A 175 18.79 -2.19 0.15
CA SER A 175 19.67 -3.22 -0.40
C SER A 175 18.92 -4.53 -0.63
N TYR A 176 18.07 -4.94 0.33
CA TYR A 176 17.23 -6.11 0.18
C TYR A 176 16.28 -6.00 -1.02
N ARG A 177 15.60 -4.83 -1.22
CA ARG A 177 14.73 -4.59 -2.39
C ARG A 177 15.51 -4.68 -3.70
N GLU A 178 16.67 -4.05 -3.75
CA GLU A 178 17.56 -4.05 -4.92
C GLU A 178 18.03 -5.47 -5.28
N GLU A 179 18.44 -6.25 -4.28
CA GLU A 179 18.86 -7.65 -4.46
C GLU A 179 17.72 -8.55 -4.93
N GLN A 180 16.51 -8.40 -4.38
CA GLN A 180 15.36 -9.20 -4.79
C GLN A 180 14.91 -8.88 -6.22
N LEU A 181 15.03 -7.63 -6.68
CA LEU A 181 14.65 -7.24 -8.03
C LEU A 181 15.74 -7.48 -9.07
N ALA A 182 17.02 -7.53 -8.69
CA ALA A 182 18.14 -7.69 -9.63
C ALA A 182 17.97 -8.85 -10.63
N PRO A 183 17.54 -10.08 -10.23
CA PRO A 183 17.36 -11.17 -11.19
C PRO A 183 16.15 -10.99 -12.11
N THR A 184 15.22 -10.10 -11.77
CA THR A 184 13.97 -9.91 -12.53
C THR A 184 14.10 -8.96 -13.71
N GLY A 185 15.13 -8.09 -13.72
CA GLY A 185 15.29 -7.01 -14.68
C GLY A 185 14.31 -5.82 -14.47
N ILE A 186 13.51 -5.85 -13.41
CA ILE A 186 12.65 -4.74 -12.99
C ILE A 186 13.49 -3.77 -12.15
N ARG A 187 13.53 -2.50 -12.52
CA ARG A 187 14.32 -1.48 -11.84
C ARG A 187 13.65 -1.01 -10.55
N PRO A 188 14.31 -1.02 -9.38
CA PRO A 188 13.77 -0.43 -8.16
C PRO A 188 13.77 1.10 -8.23
N LEU A 189 12.74 1.73 -7.67
CA LEU A 189 12.60 3.19 -7.53
C LEU A 189 12.23 3.54 -6.09
N PHE A 190 12.85 4.58 -5.56
CA PHE A 190 12.63 5.06 -4.20
C PHE A 190 12.32 6.56 -4.23
N PRO A 191 11.08 6.97 -4.54
CA PRO A 191 10.74 8.37 -4.80
C PRO A 191 10.88 9.29 -3.59
N LEU A 192 10.89 8.74 -2.38
CA LEU A 192 10.98 9.49 -1.12
C LEU A 192 12.36 9.37 -0.44
N TRP A 193 13.27 8.62 -1.02
CA TRP A 193 14.55 8.27 -0.41
C TRP A 193 15.41 9.48 -0.06
N GLY A 194 15.97 9.46 1.17
CA GLY A 194 16.92 10.46 1.66
C GLY A 194 16.29 11.81 1.99
N ARG A 195 14.96 11.89 2.00
CA ARG A 195 14.26 13.10 2.42
C ARG A 195 14.29 13.23 3.94
N ALA A 196 14.47 14.44 4.46
CA ALA A 196 14.38 14.70 5.90
C ALA A 196 12.96 14.41 6.39
N THR A 197 12.79 13.41 7.27
CA THR A 197 11.48 12.87 7.69
C THR A 197 10.59 13.90 8.36
N THR A 198 11.16 14.81 9.14
CA THR A 198 10.40 15.94 9.73
C THR A 198 9.75 16.80 8.64
N MET A 199 10.52 17.21 7.62
CA MET A 199 9.97 18.01 6.53
C MET A 199 8.98 17.22 5.67
N LEU A 200 9.27 15.94 5.45
CA LEU A 200 8.41 15.05 4.68
C LEU A 200 7.04 14.83 5.37
N ALA A 201 7.04 14.65 6.70
CA ALA A 201 5.80 14.51 7.48
C ALA A 201 4.91 15.76 7.38
N HIS A 202 5.50 16.96 7.51
CA HIS A 202 4.75 18.21 7.30
C HIS A 202 4.24 18.34 5.86
N GLU A 203 5.07 18.04 4.86
CA GLU A 203 4.63 18.10 3.46
C GLU A 203 3.48 17.11 3.15
N MET A 204 3.48 15.93 3.75
CA MET A 204 2.35 14.99 3.64
C MET A 204 1.05 15.62 4.16
N ILE A 205 1.11 16.25 5.34
CA ILE A 205 -0.04 16.91 5.96
C ILE A 205 -0.48 18.12 5.13
N ASP A 206 0.45 18.97 4.71
CA ASP A 206 0.17 20.18 3.91
C ASP A 206 -0.40 19.85 2.53
N ALA A 207 0.02 18.72 1.96
CA ALA A 207 -0.56 18.20 0.71
C ALA A 207 -1.97 17.64 0.89
N GLY A 208 -2.52 17.59 2.11
CA GLY A 208 -3.84 17.10 2.43
C GLY A 208 -3.92 15.58 2.60
N LEU A 209 -2.78 14.90 2.82
CA LEU A 209 -2.80 13.48 3.17
C LEU A 209 -3.46 13.32 4.55
N CYS A 210 -4.50 12.48 4.62
CA CYS A 210 -5.12 12.06 5.86
C CYS A 210 -4.80 10.59 6.11
N ALA A 211 -4.27 10.30 7.28
CA ALA A 211 -3.97 8.92 7.69
C ALA A 211 -4.31 8.73 9.18
N ILE A 212 -4.51 7.48 9.57
CA ILE A 212 -4.75 7.05 10.97
C ILE A 212 -3.63 6.10 11.36
N VAL A 213 -3.13 6.22 12.58
CA VAL A 213 -2.16 5.30 13.18
C VAL A 213 -2.87 3.99 13.50
N THR A 214 -2.47 2.90 12.84
CA THR A 214 -3.09 1.58 12.98
C THR A 214 -2.31 0.64 13.88
N CYS A 215 -1.02 0.91 14.09
CA CYS A 215 -0.15 0.10 14.94
C CYS A 215 0.89 0.98 15.61
N VAL A 216 1.21 0.69 16.86
CA VAL A 216 2.27 1.32 17.65
C VAL A 216 3.12 0.23 18.28
N ASP A 217 4.45 0.38 18.18
CA ASP A 217 5.44 -0.40 18.94
C ASP A 217 5.62 0.23 20.32
N THR A 218 5.11 -0.41 21.36
CA THR A 218 5.12 0.14 22.74
C THR A 218 6.49 0.18 23.38
N ASP A 219 7.50 -0.46 22.80
CA ASP A 219 8.90 -0.29 23.22
C ASP A 219 9.47 1.08 22.78
N GLN A 220 8.82 1.76 21.81
CA GLN A 220 9.31 2.99 21.20
C GLN A 220 8.34 4.18 21.37
N LEU A 221 7.03 3.94 21.39
CA LEU A 221 6.00 4.97 21.42
C LEU A 221 4.83 4.54 22.32
N ASP A 222 4.26 5.49 23.09
CA ASP A 222 3.13 5.21 23.97
C ASP A 222 1.90 4.71 23.20
N ALA A 223 1.21 3.70 23.78
CA ALA A 223 0.03 3.08 23.18
C ALA A 223 -1.12 4.09 22.91
N GLY A 224 -1.17 5.21 23.60
CA GLY A 224 -2.16 6.28 23.39
C GLY A 224 -2.06 6.96 22.03
N PHE A 225 -1.01 6.70 21.25
CA PHE A 225 -0.88 7.20 19.88
C PHE A 225 -1.66 6.35 18.86
N VAL A 226 -2.06 5.11 19.20
CA VAL A 226 -2.84 4.27 18.30
C VAL A 226 -4.23 4.87 18.06
N GLY A 227 -4.73 4.78 16.85
CA GLY A 227 -6.04 5.34 16.46
C GLY A 227 -6.06 6.86 16.22
N ARG A 228 -4.97 7.56 16.50
CA ARG A 228 -4.87 9.01 16.25
C ARG A 228 -4.74 9.31 14.76
N SER A 229 -5.20 10.49 14.37
CA SER A 229 -4.90 11.07 13.06
C SER A 229 -3.44 11.44 12.96
N PHE A 230 -2.83 11.22 11.80
CA PHE A 230 -1.52 11.73 11.44
C PHE A 230 -1.68 13.18 10.98
N ASP A 231 -1.54 14.13 11.90
CA ASP A 231 -1.73 15.57 11.71
C ASP A 231 -0.66 16.37 12.45
N SER A 232 -0.74 17.70 12.39
CA SER A 232 0.25 18.58 13.03
C SER A 232 0.31 18.37 14.55
N GLN A 233 -0.83 18.15 15.21
CA GLN A 233 -0.87 17.90 16.65
C GLN A 233 -0.23 16.55 17.01
N PHE A 234 -0.40 15.53 16.14
CA PHE A 234 0.30 14.26 16.29
C PHE A 234 1.82 14.47 16.26
N LEU A 235 2.32 15.25 15.28
CA LEU A 235 3.76 15.51 15.16
C LEU A 235 4.31 16.31 16.35
N GLU A 236 3.55 17.28 16.87
CA GLU A 236 3.92 18.08 18.05
C GLU A 236 4.00 17.23 19.33
N ASP A 237 3.13 16.21 19.45
CA ASP A 237 3.07 15.33 20.62
C ASP A 237 4.12 14.21 20.58
N LEU A 238 4.75 13.95 19.42
CA LEU A 238 5.73 12.87 19.29
C LEU A 238 6.96 13.13 20.17
N PRO A 239 7.45 12.12 20.92
CA PRO A 239 8.73 12.19 21.59
C PRO A 239 9.87 12.47 20.59
N ALA A 240 10.87 13.26 20.98
CA ALA A 240 12.00 13.61 20.13
C ALA A 240 12.86 12.40 19.67
N SER A 241 12.68 11.24 20.31
CA SER A 241 13.33 9.97 19.94
C SER A 241 12.61 9.20 18.83
N VAL A 242 11.39 9.61 18.47
CA VAL A 242 10.54 8.93 17.48
C VAL A 242 10.70 9.61 16.13
N ASP A 243 10.92 8.85 15.08
CA ASP A 243 10.94 9.38 13.73
C ASP A 243 9.56 9.90 13.32
N PRO A 244 9.43 11.15 12.83
CA PRO A 244 8.14 11.73 12.46
C PRO A 244 7.36 10.97 11.39
N CYS A 245 8.07 10.15 10.58
CA CYS A 245 7.45 9.25 9.62
C CYS A 245 7.29 7.80 10.14
N GLY A 246 7.81 7.47 11.33
CA GLY A 246 7.74 6.12 11.88
C GLY A 246 8.58 5.10 11.11
N GLU A 247 9.67 5.55 10.46
CA GLU A 247 10.47 4.69 9.56
C GLU A 247 11.23 3.60 10.31
N ASN A 248 11.55 3.80 11.61
CA ASN A 248 12.18 2.75 12.42
C ASN A 248 11.15 1.77 13.02
N GLY A 249 9.86 1.86 12.60
CA GLY A 249 8.78 0.99 13.00
C GLY A 249 8.08 1.38 14.30
N GLU A 250 8.27 2.61 14.72
CA GLU A 250 7.62 3.14 15.92
C GLU A 250 6.09 3.11 15.80
N PHE A 251 5.59 3.36 14.59
CA PHE A 251 4.17 3.27 14.28
C PHE A 251 3.90 3.01 12.80
N HIS A 252 2.73 2.45 12.50
CA HIS A 252 2.21 2.27 11.15
C HIS A 252 0.88 2.98 10.98
N THR A 253 0.54 3.30 9.72
CA THR A 253 -0.65 4.08 9.39
C THR A 253 -1.46 3.44 8.28
N VAL A 254 -2.73 3.87 8.15
CA VAL A 254 -3.56 3.67 6.96
C VAL A 254 -3.90 5.02 6.35
N ALA A 255 -3.64 5.20 5.07
CA ALA A 255 -3.98 6.42 4.33
C ALA A 255 -5.45 6.40 3.90
N LEU A 256 -6.16 7.50 4.11
CA LEU A 256 -7.61 7.59 3.89
C LEU A 256 -8.01 8.65 2.87
N ALA A 257 -7.18 9.67 2.67
CA ALA A 257 -7.39 10.73 1.71
C ALA A 257 -6.05 11.39 1.37
N GLY A 258 -6.03 12.15 0.30
CA GLY A 258 -4.86 12.89 -0.16
C GLY A 258 -4.92 13.11 -1.67
N PRO A 259 -3.92 13.81 -2.25
CA PRO A 259 -3.94 14.15 -3.67
C PRO A 259 -3.83 12.93 -4.61
N MET A 260 -3.51 11.73 -4.07
CA MET A 260 -3.46 10.47 -4.81
C MET A 260 -4.82 9.76 -4.86
N PHE A 261 -5.78 10.15 -4.04
CA PHE A 261 -7.11 9.57 -3.97
C PHE A 261 -8.14 10.47 -4.66
N ARG A 262 -9.12 9.89 -5.34
CA ARG A 262 -10.27 10.62 -5.92
C ARG A 262 -11.22 11.12 -4.84
N ASP A 263 -11.46 10.27 -3.84
CA ASP A 263 -12.39 10.52 -2.74
C ASP A 263 -11.75 10.04 -1.43
N ARG A 264 -12.22 10.65 -0.32
CA ARG A 264 -11.86 10.19 1.03
C ARG A 264 -12.56 8.87 1.34
N LEU A 265 -11.82 7.90 1.88
CA LEU A 265 -12.39 6.65 2.34
C LEU A 265 -13.25 6.88 3.60
N PRO A 266 -14.52 6.44 3.59
CA PRO A 266 -15.38 6.50 4.77
C PRO A 266 -15.04 5.34 5.70
N VAL A 267 -14.26 5.61 6.73
CA VAL A 267 -13.86 4.59 7.71
C VAL A 267 -14.26 4.97 9.12
N GLN A 268 -14.31 3.97 9.99
CA GLN A 268 -14.36 4.12 11.44
C GLN A 268 -13.18 3.42 12.07
N VAL A 269 -12.67 3.99 13.16
CA VAL A 269 -11.73 3.32 14.06
C VAL A 269 -12.55 2.41 14.97
N GLY A 270 -12.22 1.14 14.98
CA GLY A 270 -12.88 0.10 15.76
C GLY A 270 -12.15 -0.19 17.06
N GLU A 271 -12.08 -1.48 17.39
CA GLU A 271 -11.46 -1.95 18.62
C GLU A 271 -9.94 -1.73 18.62
N VAL A 272 -9.41 -1.36 19.79
CA VAL A 272 -7.97 -1.32 20.04
C VAL A 272 -7.57 -2.64 20.68
N VAL A 273 -6.63 -3.36 20.08
CA VAL A 273 -6.18 -4.67 20.51
C VAL A 273 -4.72 -4.60 20.90
N ASP A 274 -4.45 -4.91 22.16
CA ASP A 274 -3.08 -5.07 22.70
C ASP A 274 -2.56 -6.48 22.39
N ARG A 275 -1.38 -6.53 21.77
CA ARG A 275 -0.65 -7.76 21.44
C ARG A 275 0.78 -7.69 21.97
N GLN A 276 0.92 -7.55 23.26
CA GLN A 276 2.19 -7.44 23.99
C GLN A 276 2.98 -6.17 23.57
N ARG A 277 3.93 -6.30 22.67
CA ARG A 277 4.76 -5.20 22.18
C ARG A 277 4.01 -4.26 21.23
N PHE A 278 2.99 -4.76 20.53
CA PHE A 278 2.29 -3.97 19.51
C PHE A 278 0.82 -3.77 19.89
N VAL A 279 0.38 -2.52 19.79
CA VAL A 279 -1.02 -2.15 19.98
C VAL A 279 -1.60 -1.76 18.63
N PHE A 280 -2.73 -2.36 18.26
CA PHE A 280 -3.39 -2.16 16.98
C PHE A 280 -4.74 -1.50 17.14
N ALA A 281 -5.06 -0.54 16.28
CA ALA A 281 -6.42 -0.06 16.08
C ALA A 281 -7.01 -0.71 14.82
N ASP A 282 -8.15 -1.36 14.94
CA ASP A 282 -8.88 -1.82 13.76
C ASP A 282 -9.47 -0.63 13.01
N VAL A 283 -9.34 -0.65 11.68
CA VAL A 283 -9.93 0.38 10.81
C VAL A 283 -10.78 -0.33 9.77
N ALA A 284 -12.08 -0.04 9.78
CA ALA A 284 -13.05 -0.66 8.89
C ALA A 284 -13.80 0.38 8.06
N LEU A 285 -14.21 0.02 6.84
CA LEU A 285 -15.10 0.85 6.04
C LEU A 285 -16.46 0.98 6.73
N LEU A 286 -17.02 2.19 6.70
CA LEU A 286 -18.40 2.41 7.11
C LEU A 286 -19.33 1.65 6.15
N SER A 287 -20.25 0.87 6.69
CA SER A 287 -21.30 0.24 5.88
C SER A 287 -22.21 1.33 5.28
N THR A 288 -22.66 1.12 4.04
CA THR A 288 -23.61 2.03 3.35
C THR A 288 -24.89 2.28 4.15
N GLN A 289 -25.26 1.38 5.08
CA GLN A 289 -26.39 1.56 6.00
C GLN A 289 -26.11 2.58 7.12
N GLY A 290 -24.84 2.90 7.41
CA GLY A 290 -24.46 3.92 8.41
C GLY A 290 -24.47 5.36 7.89
N LEU A 291 -24.30 5.56 6.59
CA LEU A 291 -24.28 6.90 5.98
C LEU A 291 -25.64 7.60 5.97
N THR A 292 -26.75 6.84 5.98
CA THR A 292 -28.11 7.40 5.97
C THR A 292 -28.57 7.96 7.34
N ARG A 293 -27.78 7.79 8.40
CA ARG A 293 -28.12 8.29 9.75
C ARG A 293 -27.40 9.60 10.13
N LEU A 294 -26.55 10.13 9.26
CA LEU A 294 -25.75 11.34 9.51
C LEU A 294 -26.17 12.53 8.62
N THR A 295 -27.22 12.38 7.83
CA THR A 295 -27.89 13.46 7.08
C THR A 295 -29.26 13.75 7.71
#